data_ab4feb9b170e4b1503b0566d58a57076
#
_entry.id   ab4feb9b170e4b1503b0566d58a57076
#
_cell.length_a   1.000
_cell.length_b   1.000
_cell.length_c   1.000
_cell.angle_alpha   90.00
_cell.angle_beta   90.00
_cell.angle_gamma   90.00
#
_symmetry.space_group_name_H-M   'P 1'
#
loop_
_entity.id
_entity.type
_entity.pdbx_description
1 polymer ?
#
loop_
_entity_poly.entity_id
_entity_poly.type
_entity_poly.pdbx_seq_one_letter_code
_entity_poly.pdbx_strand_id
1 'polypeptide(L)'
;MLRSLWIAKTGMEGQQTKLDTIANNLANVGTNGYKRAGVVFEDLMYQNLRPAGAASSEQSQLPTGLQVGLGSRAAATTRNFNQGSLQQTGNSFDLAIKGQGFFQIQLPDGTTGYTRDGSFQVDANGQLVTSAGYAVQPGITIPSGASGVTVSETGIVTATIAGQTAPQTLGTLQLASFINPAGLDPKGGNLFGETAASGTPNAAAPGNSGHGTLAQGFVEGSNVNVVQELVDMIATQRAYEINSKAIQTSDQMLQRLGQL
;
A
#
# COMPACT_ATOMS: atom_id res chain seq x y z
N MET A 1 18.26 -25.71 -23.47
CA MET A 1 18.02 -26.19 -22.10
C MET A 1 18.47 -25.17 -21.03
N LEU A 2 19.67 -24.59 -21.08
CA LEU A 2 20.07 -23.55 -20.10
C LEU A 2 19.13 -22.34 -20.06
N ARG A 3 18.54 -21.94 -21.18
CA ARG A 3 17.55 -20.86 -21.24
C ARG A 3 16.25 -21.19 -20.48
N SER A 4 15.74 -22.42 -20.65
CA SER A 4 14.50 -22.83 -19.96
C SER A 4 14.68 -22.83 -18.44
N LEU A 5 15.85 -23.23 -17.96
CA LEU A 5 16.22 -23.15 -16.55
C LEU A 5 16.27 -21.68 -16.05
N TRP A 6 16.84 -20.78 -16.86
CA TRP A 6 16.90 -19.36 -16.51
C TRP A 6 15.50 -18.72 -16.44
N ILE A 7 14.64 -18.99 -17.44
CA ILE A 7 13.27 -18.51 -17.47
C ILE A 7 12.47 -19.04 -16.27
N ALA A 8 12.59 -20.33 -15.96
CA ALA A 8 11.91 -20.92 -14.81
C ALA A 8 12.43 -20.36 -13.48
N LYS A 9 13.75 -20.08 -13.39
CA LYS A 9 14.34 -19.41 -12.20
C LYS A 9 13.74 -18.02 -12.00
N THR A 10 13.75 -17.17 -13.02
CA THR A 10 13.18 -15.81 -12.91
C THR A 10 11.68 -15.84 -12.59
N GLY A 11 10.95 -16.82 -13.15
CA GLY A 11 9.55 -17.06 -12.82
C GLY A 11 9.35 -17.42 -11.35
N MET A 12 10.19 -18.32 -10.79
CA MET A 12 10.11 -18.67 -9.36
C MET A 12 10.45 -17.51 -8.45
N GLU A 13 11.49 -16.71 -8.74
CA GLU A 13 11.84 -15.51 -7.98
C GLU A 13 10.70 -14.50 -7.97
N GLY A 14 10.04 -14.30 -9.11
CA GLY A 14 8.86 -13.46 -9.21
C GLY A 14 7.67 -13.99 -8.38
N GLN A 15 7.39 -15.30 -8.45
CA GLN A 15 6.31 -15.90 -7.66
C GLN A 15 6.62 -15.85 -6.15
N GLN A 16 7.89 -16.00 -5.75
CA GLN A 16 8.30 -15.84 -4.35
C GLN A 16 7.99 -14.43 -3.84
N THR A 17 8.40 -13.39 -4.57
CA THR A 17 8.10 -12.00 -4.22
C THR A 17 6.59 -11.74 -4.10
N LYS A 18 5.79 -12.36 -5.00
CA LYS A 18 4.33 -12.26 -4.95
C LYS A 18 3.75 -12.96 -3.73
N LEU A 19 4.25 -14.16 -3.36
CA LEU A 19 3.85 -14.87 -2.15
C LEU A 19 4.14 -14.06 -0.89
N ASP A 20 5.33 -13.46 -0.80
CA ASP A 20 5.73 -12.63 0.33
C ASP A 20 4.81 -11.41 0.47
N THR A 21 4.43 -10.79 -0.65
CA THR A 21 3.50 -9.66 -0.68
C THR A 21 2.09 -10.07 -0.24
N ILE A 22 1.57 -11.20 -0.73
CA ILE A 22 0.26 -11.75 -0.34
C ILE A 22 0.27 -12.11 1.15
N ALA A 23 1.32 -12.75 1.65
CA ALA A 23 1.46 -13.08 3.06
C ALA A 23 1.47 -11.83 3.95
N ASN A 24 2.15 -10.76 3.52
CA ASN A 24 2.14 -9.49 4.21
C ASN A 24 0.75 -8.84 4.21
N ASN A 25 0.02 -8.85 3.09
CA ASN A 25 -1.36 -8.36 3.01
C ASN A 25 -2.27 -9.13 3.98
N LEU A 26 -2.16 -10.47 4.00
CA LEU A 26 -2.99 -11.32 4.84
C LEU A 26 -2.68 -11.10 6.34
N ALA A 27 -1.41 -10.94 6.70
CA ALA A 27 -0.99 -10.63 8.08
C ALA A 27 -1.56 -9.29 8.55
N ASN A 28 -1.76 -8.32 7.64
CA ASN A 28 -2.24 -6.99 7.95
C ASN A 28 -3.73 -6.77 7.64
N VAL A 29 -4.52 -7.84 7.50
CA VAL A 29 -5.96 -7.72 7.24
C VAL A 29 -6.72 -7.07 8.42
N GLY A 30 -6.26 -7.29 9.67
CA GLY A 30 -6.81 -6.68 10.88
C GLY A 30 -6.17 -5.34 11.26
N THR A 31 -5.21 -4.84 10.49
CA THR A 31 -4.50 -3.61 10.80
C THR A 31 -5.28 -2.39 10.29
N ASN A 32 -5.62 -1.45 11.18
CA ASN A 32 -6.34 -0.23 10.82
C ASN A 32 -5.51 0.63 9.86
N GLY A 33 -6.16 1.18 8.84
CA GLY A 33 -5.50 2.05 7.85
C GLY A 33 -4.52 1.36 6.92
N TYR A 34 -4.35 0.03 7.02
CA TYR A 34 -3.46 -0.71 6.12
C TYR A 34 -3.96 -0.66 4.67
N LYS A 35 -3.02 -0.52 3.75
CA LYS A 35 -3.28 -0.49 2.31
C LYS A 35 -2.62 -1.66 1.61
N ARG A 36 -3.44 -2.43 0.88
CA ARG A 36 -3.02 -3.59 0.09
C ARG A 36 -1.84 -3.25 -0.81
N ALA A 37 -0.79 -4.03 -0.74
CA ALA A 37 0.34 -3.97 -1.66
C ALA A 37 0.15 -4.97 -2.81
N GLY A 38 0.62 -4.62 -4.00
CA GLY A 38 0.65 -5.47 -5.17
C GLY A 38 2.03 -5.43 -5.81
N VAL A 39 2.43 -6.53 -6.48
CA VAL A 39 3.67 -6.61 -7.25
C VAL A 39 3.37 -6.34 -8.71
N VAL A 40 4.16 -5.48 -9.34
CA VAL A 40 4.14 -5.22 -10.78
C VAL A 40 5.27 -5.99 -11.42
N PHE A 41 4.95 -6.78 -12.44
CA PHE A 41 5.92 -7.57 -13.20
C PHE A 41 6.18 -6.94 -14.55
N GLU A 42 7.42 -7.08 -15.01
CA GLU A 42 7.85 -6.73 -16.35
C GLU A 42 8.50 -7.95 -17.00
N ASP A 43 8.35 -8.08 -18.31
CA ASP A 43 9.09 -9.06 -19.10
C ASP A 43 10.57 -8.63 -19.26
N LEU A 44 11.45 -9.60 -19.40
CA LEU A 44 12.84 -9.37 -19.70
C LEU A 44 13.06 -9.27 -21.23
N MET A 45 14.22 -8.74 -21.63
CA MET A 45 14.58 -8.56 -23.03
C MET A 45 14.38 -9.83 -23.84
N TYR A 46 13.97 -9.66 -25.10
CA TYR A 46 13.85 -10.75 -26.05
C TYR A 46 15.14 -10.96 -26.81
N GLN A 47 15.53 -12.23 -26.96
CA GLN A 47 16.64 -12.60 -27.82
C GLN A 47 16.13 -12.82 -29.25
N ASN A 48 16.58 -12.00 -30.18
CA ASN A 48 16.31 -12.18 -31.60
C ASN A 48 17.18 -13.28 -32.17
N LEU A 49 16.57 -14.41 -32.49
CA LEU A 49 17.26 -15.52 -33.24
C LEU A 49 17.16 -15.28 -34.72
N ARG A 50 16.12 -14.65 -35.21
CA ARG A 50 15.91 -14.25 -36.59
C ARG A 50 15.09 -12.93 -36.61
N PRO A 51 15.63 -11.86 -37.20
CA PRO A 51 14.90 -10.62 -37.33
C PRO A 51 13.74 -10.75 -38.32
N ALA A 52 12.62 -10.02 -38.04
CA ALA A 52 11.56 -9.87 -39.02
C ALA A 52 12.08 -9.15 -40.28
N GLY A 53 11.63 -9.53 -41.44
CA GLY A 53 12.10 -8.97 -42.71
C GLY A 53 13.42 -9.55 -43.23
N ALA A 54 14.00 -10.56 -42.55
CA ALA A 54 15.16 -11.24 -43.06
C ALA A 54 14.83 -11.95 -44.37
N ALA A 55 15.74 -11.89 -45.37
CA ALA A 55 15.58 -12.58 -46.63
C ALA A 55 15.53 -14.08 -46.41
N SER A 56 14.46 -14.73 -46.83
CA SER A 56 14.31 -16.19 -46.87
C SER A 56 14.82 -16.80 -48.18
N SER A 57 14.76 -16.03 -49.27
CA SER A 57 15.33 -16.30 -50.58
C SER A 57 15.60 -14.97 -51.28
N GLU A 58 16.20 -15.00 -52.48
CA GLU A 58 16.48 -13.78 -53.30
C GLU A 58 15.23 -12.91 -53.52
N GLN A 59 14.01 -13.47 -53.47
CA GLN A 59 12.76 -12.78 -53.79
C GLN A 59 11.71 -12.82 -52.68
N SER A 60 11.99 -13.43 -51.51
CA SER A 60 11.04 -13.52 -50.41
C SER A 60 11.63 -13.10 -49.07
N GLN A 61 10.86 -12.30 -48.32
CA GLN A 61 11.18 -11.87 -46.95
C GLN A 61 10.28 -12.56 -45.96
N LEU A 62 10.81 -12.86 -44.77
CA LEU A 62 10.05 -13.46 -43.69
C LEU A 62 9.11 -12.41 -43.09
N PRO A 63 7.80 -12.67 -43.04
CA PRO A 63 6.82 -11.70 -42.46
C PRO A 63 6.96 -11.56 -40.95
N THR A 64 7.52 -12.58 -40.26
CA THR A 64 7.69 -12.61 -38.79
C THR A 64 9.09 -13.06 -38.41
N GLY A 65 9.65 -12.43 -37.37
CA GLY A 65 10.91 -12.85 -36.76
C GLY A 65 10.73 -14.01 -35.74
N LEU A 66 11.83 -14.63 -35.35
CA LEU A 66 11.90 -15.60 -34.26
C LEU A 66 12.56 -14.93 -33.06
N GLN A 67 11.74 -14.63 -32.03
CA GLN A 67 12.17 -13.99 -30.80
C GLN A 67 11.85 -14.90 -29.61
N VAL A 68 12.75 -14.98 -28.65
CA VAL A 68 12.58 -15.78 -27.44
C VAL A 68 12.76 -14.87 -26.23
N GLY A 69 11.73 -14.79 -25.38
CA GLY A 69 11.79 -14.06 -24.11
C GLY A 69 12.73 -14.71 -23.11
N LEU A 70 13.31 -13.94 -22.22
CA LEU A 70 14.25 -14.40 -21.18
C LEU A 70 13.61 -14.53 -19.79
N GLY A 71 12.30 -14.35 -19.67
CA GLY A 71 11.56 -14.46 -18.41
C GLY A 71 10.93 -13.17 -17.93
N SER A 72 10.69 -13.03 -16.64
CA SER A 72 10.08 -11.87 -16.00
C SER A 72 10.83 -11.44 -14.76
N ARG A 73 10.63 -10.18 -14.35
CA ARG A 73 11.14 -9.65 -13.09
C ARG A 73 10.05 -8.89 -12.35
N ALA A 74 10.14 -8.84 -11.02
CA ALA A 74 9.39 -7.89 -10.22
C ALA A 74 10.03 -6.50 -10.43
N ALA A 75 9.28 -5.56 -11.00
CA ALA A 75 9.75 -4.21 -11.28
C ALA A 75 9.48 -3.25 -10.12
N ALA A 76 8.31 -3.37 -9.49
CA ALA A 76 7.90 -2.50 -8.40
C ALA A 76 6.86 -3.19 -7.49
N THR A 77 6.71 -2.64 -6.29
CA THR A 77 5.56 -2.90 -5.44
C THR A 77 4.73 -1.61 -5.38
N THR A 78 3.44 -1.71 -5.65
CA THR A 78 2.51 -0.58 -5.60
C THR A 78 1.50 -0.79 -4.49
N ARG A 79 1.07 0.30 -3.83
CA ARG A 79 -0.02 0.25 -2.83
C ARG A 79 -1.32 0.78 -3.41
N ASN A 80 -2.40 0.09 -3.10
CA ASN A 80 -3.74 0.52 -3.46
C ASN A 80 -4.32 1.36 -2.32
N PHE A 81 -4.47 2.67 -2.54
CA PHE A 81 -5.01 3.60 -1.55
C PHE A 81 -6.54 3.74 -1.59
N ASN A 82 -7.24 2.83 -2.26
CA ASN A 82 -8.70 2.78 -2.17
C ASN A 82 -9.12 2.65 -0.70
N GLN A 83 -10.26 3.23 -0.38
CA GLN A 83 -10.81 3.21 0.97
C GLN A 83 -11.14 1.78 1.41
N GLY A 84 -10.77 1.44 2.65
CA GLY A 84 -11.17 0.20 3.31
C GLY A 84 -12.58 0.29 3.91
N SER A 85 -13.02 -0.76 4.58
CA SER A 85 -14.29 -0.76 5.32
C SER A 85 -14.20 0.16 6.53
N LEU A 86 -15.24 0.97 6.76
CA LEU A 86 -15.36 1.77 7.98
C LEU A 86 -15.98 0.91 9.08
N GLN A 87 -15.31 0.81 10.21
CA GLN A 87 -15.75 0.06 11.38
C GLN A 87 -16.09 1.01 12.51
N GLN A 88 -17.30 0.87 13.08
CA GLN A 88 -17.73 1.66 14.20
C GLN A 88 -17.09 1.13 15.50
N THR A 89 -16.40 1.99 16.24
CA THR A 89 -15.75 1.65 17.51
C THR A 89 -16.42 2.26 18.72
N GLY A 90 -17.14 3.37 18.54
CA GLY A 90 -17.79 4.11 19.62
C GLY A 90 -16.83 4.93 20.50
N ASN A 91 -15.52 4.88 20.25
CA ASN A 91 -14.54 5.75 20.92
C ASN A 91 -14.55 7.15 20.28
N SER A 92 -14.66 8.18 21.10
CA SER A 92 -14.74 9.59 20.64
C SER A 92 -13.45 10.08 19.96
N PHE A 93 -12.33 9.42 20.18
CA PHE A 93 -11.04 9.80 19.60
C PHE A 93 -10.71 9.03 18.31
N ASP A 94 -11.51 8.03 17.98
CA ASP A 94 -11.37 7.30 16.74
C ASP A 94 -11.98 8.12 15.60
N LEU A 95 -11.16 8.39 14.58
CA LEU A 95 -11.51 9.24 13.45
C LEU A 95 -11.23 8.52 12.14
N ALA A 96 -12.22 8.34 11.30
CA ALA A 96 -12.02 7.81 9.95
C ALA A 96 -12.18 8.92 8.90
N ILE A 97 -11.40 8.81 7.83
CA ILE A 97 -11.53 9.69 6.66
C ILE A 97 -12.47 9.02 5.67
N LYS A 98 -13.57 9.67 5.30
CA LYS A 98 -14.45 9.27 4.20
C LYS A 98 -13.98 9.95 2.91
N GLY A 99 -13.30 9.21 2.04
CA GLY A 99 -12.72 9.74 0.80
C GLY A 99 -11.20 9.82 0.81
N GLN A 100 -10.63 10.79 0.10
CA GLN A 100 -9.18 10.93 -0.05
C GLN A 100 -8.58 11.82 1.05
N GLY A 101 -7.32 11.55 1.42
CA GLY A 101 -6.55 12.33 2.38
C GLY A 101 -5.83 11.44 3.38
N PHE A 102 -4.96 12.02 4.17
CA PHE A 102 -4.18 11.39 5.22
C PHE A 102 -4.14 12.31 6.44
N PHE A 103 -4.11 11.74 7.63
CA PHE A 103 -3.76 12.47 8.84
C PHE A 103 -2.28 12.80 8.83
N GLN A 104 -1.94 13.98 9.34
CA GLN A 104 -0.56 14.43 9.47
C GLN A 104 -0.08 14.17 10.90
N ILE A 105 1.06 13.52 11.03
CA ILE A 105 1.64 13.11 12.31
C ILE A 105 3.05 13.68 12.41
N GLN A 106 3.38 14.27 13.55
CA GLN A 106 4.74 14.74 13.82
C GLN A 106 5.60 13.59 14.33
N LEU A 107 6.66 13.26 13.59
CA LEU A 107 7.64 12.27 13.99
C LEU A 107 8.69 12.86 14.93
N PRO A 108 9.38 12.04 15.74
CA PRO A 108 10.41 12.51 16.68
C PRO A 108 11.61 13.19 16.01
N ASP A 109 11.87 12.88 14.74
CA ASP A 109 12.91 13.49 13.92
C ASP A 109 12.52 14.87 13.37
N GLY A 110 11.33 15.37 13.73
CA GLY A 110 10.79 16.66 13.27
C GLY A 110 10.15 16.58 11.88
N THR A 111 10.18 15.43 11.19
CA THR A 111 9.53 15.26 9.89
C THR A 111 8.03 14.96 10.07
N THR A 112 7.24 15.25 9.04
CA THR A 112 5.82 14.91 9.01
C THR A 112 5.62 13.52 8.42
N GLY A 113 4.95 12.65 9.16
CA GLY A 113 4.45 11.38 8.68
C GLY A 113 2.97 11.48 8.31
N TYR A 114 2.51 10.63 7.43
CA TYR A 114 1.12 10.59 6.95
C TYR A 114 0.53 9.22 7.26
N THR A 115 -0.70 9.19 7.76
CA THR A 115 -1.37 7.93 8.10
C THR A 115 -2.85 7.95 7.72
N ARG A 116 -3.39 6.75 7.50
CA ARG A 116 -4.83 6.50 7.40
C ARG A 116 -5.40 5.88 8.66
N ASP A 117 -4.53 5.48 9.58
CA ASP A 117 -4.95 5.00 10.89
C ASP A 117 -5.44 6.17 11.73
N GLY A 118 -6.68 6.10 12.14
CA GLY A 118 -7.33 7.12 12.96
C GLY A 118 -7.61 6.67 14.38
N SER A 119 -6.95 5.63 14.87
CA SER A 119 -7.05 5.17 16.26
C SER A 119 -6.19 6.06 17.17
N PHE A 120 -6.72 7.24 17.52
CA PHE A 120 -6.00 8.21 18.33
C PHE A 120 -6.30 8.06 19.82
N GLN A 121 -5.37 8.56 20.61
CA GLN A 121 -5.44 8.59 22.07
C GLN A 121 -5.06 9.99 22.56
N VAL A 122 -5.30 10.25 23.83
CA VAL A 122 -4.92 11.51 24.48
C VAL A 122 -3.77 11.23 25.45
N ASP A 123 -2.69 11.99 25.35
CA ASP A 123 -1.56 11.88 26.24
C ASP A 123 -1.80 12.62 27.58
N ALA A 124 -0.83 12.55 28.49
CA ALA A 124 -0.89 13.22 29.80
C ALA A 124 -1.00 14.76 29.71
N ASN A 125 -0.59 15.35 28.57
CA ASN A 125 -0.66 16.79 28.31
C ASN A 125 -1.98 17.19 27.61
N GLY A 126 -2.87 16.24 27.37
CA GLY A 126 -4.11 16.46 26.66
C GLY A 126 -3.94 16.52 25.12
N GLN A 127 -2.77 16.16 24.57
CA GLN A 127 -2.56 16.18 23.12
C GLN A 127 -3.11 14.91 22.47
N LEU A 128 -3.67 15.06 21.26
CA LEU A 128 -4.10 13.95 20.45
C LEU A 128 -2.87 13.27 19.82
N VAL A 129 -2.67 12.00 20.13
CA VAL A 129 -1.51 11.20 19.70
C VAL A 129 -1.92 9.89 19.08
N THR A 130 -1.03 9.29 18.28
CA THR A 130 -1.18 7.91 17.80
C THR A 130 -0.89 6.91 18.91
N SER A 131 -1.15 5.64 18.69
CA SER A 131 -0.78 4.54 19.61
C SER A 131 0.73 4.46 19.91
N ALA A 132 1.57 5.00 19.01
CA ALA A 132 3.02 5.11 19.19
C ALA A 132 3.45 6.38 19.95
N GLY A 133 2.51 7.25 20.35
CA GLY A 133 2.79 8.50 21.07
C GLY A 133 3.17 9.70 20.18
N TYR A 134 2.98 9.61 18.87
CA TYR A 134 3.27 10.72 17.95
C TYR A 134 2.11 11.68 17.86
N ALA A 135 2.36 13.00 17.96
CA ALA A 135 1.33 14.02 17.96
C ALA A 135 0.70 14.23 16.57
N VAL A 136 -0.62 14.39 16.55
CA VAL A 136 -1.36 14.72 15.32
C VAL A 136 -1.19 16.23 15.03
N GLN A 137 -0.98 16.57 13.75
CA GLN A 137 -0.92 17.96 13.30
C GLN A 137 -2.24 18.39 12.63
N PRO A 138 -2.64 19.67 12.86
CA PRO A 138 -2.11 20.61 13.85
C PRO A 138 -2.36 20.12 15.26
N GLY A 139 -1.44 20.43 16.18
CA GLY A 139 -1.54 20.00 17.58
C GLY A 139 -2.83 20.49 18.24
N ILE A 140 -3.70 19.58 18.65
CA ILE A 140 -4.94 19.88 19.36
C ILE A 140 -4.77 19.44 20.80
N THR A 141 -4.91 20.38 21.72
CA THR A 141 -4.82 20.11 23.16
C THR A 141 -6.21 20.12 23.76
N ILE A 142 -6.60 19.02 24.39
CA ILE A 142 -7.85 18.84 25.08
C ILE A 142 -7.66 19.33 26.53
N PRO A 143 -8.43 20.31 27.00
CA PRO A 143 -8.29 20.83 28.35
C PRO A 143 -8.69 19.80 29.40
N SER A 144 -7.97 19.79 30.51
CA SER A 144 -8.32 18.97 31.68
C SER A 144 -9.74 19.39 32.20
N GLY A 145 -10.64 18.40 32.27
CA GLY A 145 -12.06 18.65 32.66
C GLY A 145 -13.03 18.66 31.49
N ALA A 146 -12.60 18.38 30.27
CA ALA A 146 -13.50 18.13 29.16
C ALA A 146 -14.32 16.85 29.43
N SER A 147 -15.64 16.99 29.45
CA SER A 147 -16.58 15.88 29.64
C SER A 147 -16.92 15.15 28.34
N GLY A 148 -16.69 15.78 27.21
CA GLY A 148 -16.91 15.20 25.87
C GLY A 148 -16.17 15.97 24.80
N VAL A 149 -15.66 15.24 23.80
CA VAL A 149 -15.00 15.81 22.61
C VAL A 149 -15.82 15.41 21.39
N THR A 150 -16.16 16.39 20.56
CA THR A 150 -16.91 16.17 19.32
C THR A 150 -16.10 16.72 18.16
N VAL A 151 -15.96 15.89 17.11
CA VAL A 151 -15.29 16.26 15.88
C VAL A 151 -16.30 16.31 14.75
N SER A 152 -16.41 17.49 14.10
CA SER A 152 -17.32 17.65 12.98
C SER A 152 -16.78 16.99 11.70
N GLU A 153 -17.62 16.77 10.71
CA GLU A 153 -17.21 16.26 9.39
C GLU A 153 -16.20 17.17 8.68
N THR A 154 -16.19 18.47 9.02
CA THR A 154 -15.26 19.49 8.51
C THR A 154 -13.97 19.61 9.32
N GLY A 155 -13.76 18.72 10.30
CA GLY A 155 -12.54 18.67 11.11
C GLY A 155 -12.48 19.63 12.29
N ILE A 156 -13.56 20.37 12.59
CA ILE A 156 -13.60 21.25 13.76
C ILE A 156 -13.74 20.38 15.01
N VAL A 157 -12.78 20.52 15.94
CA VAL A 157 -12.77 19.82 17.21
C VAL A 157 -13.31 20.74 18.28
N THR A 158 -14.37 20.31 18.96
CA THR A 158 -15.01 21.02 20.06
C THR A 158 -14.99 20.17 21.31
N ALA A 159 -14.78 20.80 22.46
CA ALA A 159 -14.89 20.15 23.77
C ALA A 159 -15.97 20.78 24.64
N THR A 160 -16.71 19.94 25.34
CA THR A 160 -17.66 20.36 26.37
C THR A 160 -16.94 20.30 27.73
N ILE A 161 -16.81 21.42 28.39
CA ILE A 161 -16.17 21.53 29.71
C ILE A 161 -17.24 21.60 30.80
N ALA A 162 -17.02 20.85 31.88
CA ALA A 162 -17.95 20.90 33.02
C ALA A 162 -18.04 22.32 33.57
N GLY A 163 -19.27 22.87 33.65
CA GLY A 163 -19.53 24.24 34.12
C GLY A 163 -19.63 25.31 33.02
N GLN A 164 -19.37 24.95 31.74
CA GLN A 164 -19.63 25.86 30.62
C GLN A 164 -20.84 25.39 29.81
N THR A 165 -21.72 26.32 29.45
CA THR A 165 -22.94 26.01 28.69
C THR A 165 -22.72 25.89 27.19
N ALA A 166 -21.63 26.47 26.68
CA ALA A 166 -21.27 26.43 25.25
C ALA A 166 -20.03 25.57 25.01
N PRO A 167 -20.01 24.68 23.97
CA PRO A 167 -18.84 23.94 23.60
C PRO A 167 -17.72 24.87 23.15
N GLN A 168 -16.49 24.62 23.61
CA GLN A 168 -15.30 25.37 23.22
C GLN A 168 -14.66 24.75 22.00
N THR A 169 -14.37 25.55 20.97
CA THR A 169 -13.62 25.12 19.82
C THR A 169 -12.14 25.06 20.18
N LEU A 170 -11.50 23.86 20.02
CA LEU A 170 -10.12 23.65 20.35
C LEU A 170 -9.20 23.85 19.12
N GLY A 171 -9.69 23.55 17.94
CA GLY A 171 -8.94 23.69 16.69
C GLY A 171 -9.62 22.99 15.52
N THR A 172 -8.94 22.97 14.38
CA THR A 172 -9.41 22.29 13.17
C THR A 172 -8.35 21.33 12.70
N LEU A 173 -8.70 20.04 12.57
CA LEU A 173 -7.84 19.02 11.96
C LEU A 173 -7.67 19.30 10.46
N GLN A 174 -6.48 19.03 9.95
CA GLN A 174 -6.18 19.15 8.54
C GLN A 174 -5.85 17.77 7.96
N LEU A 175 -6.26 17.56 6.72
CA LEU A 175 -5.89 16.38 5.93
C LEU A 175 -4.88 16.79 4.87
N ALA A 176 -3.93 15.89 4.59
CA ALA A 176 -3.02 16.04 3.47
C ALA A 176 -3.46 15.13 2.33
N SER A 177 -3.43 15.62 1.09
CA SER A 177 -3.58 14.81 -0.11
C SER A 177 -2.33 14.91 -0.98
N PHE A 178 -2.10 13.87 -1.77
CA PHE A 178 -0.98 13.78 -2.70
C PHE A 178 -1.49 13.55 -4.11
N ILE A 179 -0.77 14.10 -5.09
CA ILE A 179 -1.07 13.88 -6.51
C ILE A 179 -0.85 12.41 -6.85
N ASN A 180 0.23 11.82 -6.31
CA ASN A 180 0.55 10.41 -6.49
C ASN A 180 0.73 9.70 -5.13
N PRO A 181 -0.33 9.19 -4.50
CA PRO A 181 -0.23 8.48 -3.23
C PRO A 181 0.63 7.21 -3.30
N ALA A 182 0.70 6.56 -4.49
CA ALA A 182 1.51 5.35 -4.67
C ALA A 182 3.01 5.60 -4.56
N GLY A 183 3.44 6.86 -4.72
CA GLY A 183 4.82 7.28 -4.55
C GLY A 183 5.24 7.54 -3.09
N LEU A 184 4.33 7.41 -2.12
CA LEU A 184 4.66 7.55 -0.70
C LEU A 184 5.54 6.40 -0.22
N ASP A 185 6.52 6.72 0.63
CA ASP A 185 7.43 5.76 1.24
C ASP A 185 6.85 5.19 2.55
N PRO A 186 6.61 3.87 2.65
CA PRO A 186 6.11 3.25 3.87
C PRO A 186 7.22 3.14 4.93
N LYS A 187 7.12 3.93 5.98
CA LYS A 187 8.08 3.95 7.10
C LYS A 187 7.81 2.87 8.17
N GLY A 188 6.74 2.09 8.05
CA GLY A 188 6.26 1.18 9.09
C GLY A 188 5.31 1.88 10.07
N GLY A 189 4.65 1.10 10.97
CA GLY A 189 3.70 1.66 11.94
C GLY A 189 2.51 2.39 11.32
N ASN A 190 2.06 1.96 10.14
CA ASN A 190 1.00 2.61 9.33
C ASN A 190 1.33 4.05 8.89
N LEU A 191 2.62 4.43 8.94
CA LEU A 191 3.11 5.76 8.57
C LEU A 191 3.71 5.75 7.17
N PHE A 192 3.45 6.81 6.44
CA PHE A 192 4.00 7.08 5.12
C PHE A 192 4.82 8.36 5.15
N GLY A 193 5.94 8.38 4.45
CA GLY A 193 6.76 9.57 4.23
C GLY A 193 6.52 10.15 2.84
N GLU A 194 6.65 11.46 2.71
CA GLU A 194 6.67 12.10 1.40
C GLU A 194 7.96 11.76 0.63
N THR A 195 7.85 11.71 -0.68
CA THR A 195 8.97 11.52 -1.61
C THR A 195 8.84 12.48 -2.79
N ALA A 196 9.91 12.61 -3.55
CA ALA A 196 9.86 13.36 -4.81
C ALA A 196 8.82 12.79 -5.80
N ALA A 197 8.52 11.48 -5.71
CA ALA A 197 7.54 10.80 -6.57
C ALA A 197 6.08 11.01 -6.12
N SER A 198 5.82 11.27 -4.82
CA SER A 198 4.49 11.57 -4.31
C SER A 198 4.04 12.99 -4.62
N GLY A 199 4.99 13.89 -4.82
CA GLY A 199 4.76 15.33 -4.86
C GLY A 199 4.60 15.93 -3.46
N THR A 200 4.49 17.26 -3.40
CA THR A 200 4.28 18.01 -2.15
C THR A 200 2.88 17.78 -1.60
N PRO A 201 2.73 17.66 -0.26
CA PRO A 201 1.44 17.51 0.39
C PRO A 201 0.56 18.76 0.18
N ASN A 202 -0.66 18.56 -0.24
CA ASN A 202 -1.69 19.58 -0.23
C ASN A 202 -2.49 19.44 1.07
N ALA A 203 -2.26 20.33 2.05
CA ALA A 203 -2.94 20.32 3.34
C ALA A 203 -4.13 21.26 3.31
N ALA A 204 -5.32 20.74 3.64
CA ALA A 204 -6.53 21.55 3.74
C ALA A 204 -7.50 20.98 4.79
N ALA A 205 -8.49 21.77 5.16
CA ALA A 205 -9.57 21.30 6.03
C ALA A 205 -10.39 20.21 5.32
N PRO A 206 -10.88 19.20 6.08
CA PRO A 206 -11.74 18.15 5.53
C PRO A 206 -12.95 18.72 4.78
N GLY A 207 -13.31 18.08 3.68
CA GLY A 207 -14.41 18.52 2.80
C GLY A 207 -14.02 19.60 1.78
N ASN A 208 -12.86 20.23 1.91
CA ASN A 208 -12.37 21.25 0.98
C ASN A 208 -11.33 20.67 -0.01
N SER A 209 -11.18 21.31 -1.17
CA SER A 209 -10.12 21.00 -2.14
C SER A 209 -9.99 19.53 -2.54
N GLY A 210 -11.09 18.79 -2.59
CA GLY A 210 -11.10 17.36 -2.95
C GLY A 210 -10.70 16.43 -1.81
N HIS A 211 -10.50 16.94 -0.59
CA HIS A 211 -10.26 16.11 0.59
C HIS A 211 -11.57 15.47 1.07
N GLY A 212 -11.43 14.26 1.61
CA GLY A 212 -12.55 13.56 2.27
C GLY A 212 -13.04 14.28 3.51
N THR A 213 -14.17 13.84 4.03
CA THR A 213 -14.74 14.29 5.32
C THR A 213 -14.33 13.35 6.44
N LEU A 214 -14.46 13.81 7.69
CA LEU A 214 -14.18 12.99 8.87
C LEU A 214 -15.45 12.32 9.40
N ALA A 215 -15.28 11.13 9.98
CA ALA A 215 -16.31 10.44 10.74
C ALA A 215 -15.75 10.08 12.12
N GLN A 216 -16.37 10.64 13.17
CA GLN A 216 -16.03 10.34 14.56
C GLN A 216 -16.62 9.00 15.00
N GLY A 217 -15.91 8.24 15.84
CA GLY A 217 -16.35 6.94 16.34
C GLY A 217 -16.19 5.80 15.33
N PHE A 218 -15.41 6.01 14.28
CA PHE A 218 -15.08 5.03 13.26
C PHE A 218 -13.57 4.96 13.05
N VAL A 219 -13.11 3.78 12.65
CA VAL A 219 -11.76 3.57 12.13
C VAL A 219 -11.84 2.99 10.73
N GLU A 220 -10.84 3.27 9.90
CA GLU A 220 -10.71 2.65 8.59
C GLU A 220 -10.00 1.29 8.74
N GLY A 221 -10.69 0.20 8.43
CA GLY A 221 -10.07 -1.13 8.37
C GLY A 221 -9.20 -1.28 7.13
N SER A 222 -8.45 -2.38 7.09
CA SER A 222 -7.65 -2.76 5.91
C SER A 222 -8.53 -2.91 4.66
N ASN A 223 -8.02 -2.52 3.49
CA ASN A 223 -8.68 -2.75 2.21
C ASN A 223 -8.30 -4.11 1.57
N VAL A 224 -7.74 -5.02 2.37
CA VAL A 224 -7.39 -6.39 1.96
C VAL A 224 -8.63 -7.28 2.00
N ASN A 225 -8.89 -7.99 0.90
CA ASN A 225 -9.91 -9.03 0.84
C ASN A 225 -9.26 -10.39 1.06
N VAL A 226 -9.53 -11.01 2.22
CA VAL A 226 -8.95 -12.30 2.62
C VAL A 226 -9.18 -13.40 1.59
N VAL A 227 -10.41 -13.49 1.06
CA VAL A 227 -10.77 -14.55 0.10
C VAL A 227 -9.97 -14.40 -1.19
N GLN A 228 -9.85 -13.16 -1.69
CA GLN A 228 -9.07 -12.88 -2.89
C GLN A 228 -7.57 -13.18 -2.68
N GLU A 229 -7.00 -12.75 -1.55
CA GLU A 229 -5.59 -13.04 -1.24
C GLU A 229 -5.31 -14.54 -1.10
N LEU A 230 -6.24 -15.31 -0.50
CA LEU A 230 -6.10 -16.77 -0.42
C LEU A 230 -6.15 -17.43 -1.81
N VAL A 231 -7.04 -17.01 -2.68
CA VAL A 231 -7.10 -17.50 -4.07
C VAL A 231 -5.83 -17.15 -4.83
N ASP A 232 -5.35 -15.91 -4.70
CA ASP A 232 -4.11 -15.43 -5.32
C ASP A 232 -2.89 -16.20 -4.77
N MET A 233 -2.88 -16.54 -3.49
CA MET A 233 -1.85 -17.36 -2.85
C MET A 233 -1.82 -18.77 -3.45
N ILE A 234 -2.96 -19.45 -3.54
CA ILE A 234 -3.06 -20.79 -4.12
C ILE A 234 -2.60 -20.79 -5.58
N ALA A 235 -3.04 -19.80 -6.38
CA ALA A 235 -2.64 -19.66 -7.77
C ALA A 235 -1.13 -19.46 -7.90
N THR A 236 -0.54 -18.63 -7.02
CA THR A 236 0.90 -18.34 -7.01
C THR A 236 1.72 -19.56 -6.58
N GLN A 237 1.26 -20.32 -5.57
CA GLN A 237 1.88 -21.58 -5.15
C GLN A 237 1.86 -22.61 -6.28
N ARG A 238 0.74 -22.76 -6.99
CA ARG A 238 0.66 -23.65 -8.16
C ARG A 238 1.60 -23.23 -9.28
N ALA A 239 1.72 -21.93 -9.56
CA ALA A 239 2.65 -21.42 -10.55
C ALA A 239 4.11 -21.70 -10.14
N TYR A 240 4.45 -21.56 -8.85
CA TYR A 240 5.76 -21.91 -8.31
C TYR A 240 6.06 -23.41 -8.48
N GLU A 241 5.11 -24.29 -8.12
CA GLU A 241 5.23 -25.75 -8.29
C GLU A 241 5.50 -26.15 -9.77
N ILE A 242 4.77 -25.53 -10.71
CA ILE A 242 4.94 -25.77 -12.15
C ILE A 242 6.34 -25.37 -12.61
N ASN A 243 6.83 -24.20 -12.21
CA ASN A 243 8.18 -23.73 -12.53
C ASN A 243 9.25 -24.67 -11.93
N SER A 244 9.05 -25.14 -10.69
CA SER A 244 9.93 -26.10 -10.04
C SER A 244 9.99 -27.44 -10.79
N LYS A 245 8.84 -27.96 -11.24
CA LYS A 245 8.78 -29.16 -12.07
C LYS A 245 9.47 -28.97 -13.42
N ALA A 246 9.34 -27.79 -14.04
CA ALA A 246 10.04 -27.47 -15.29
C ALA A 246 11.56 -27.51 -15.11
N ILE A 247 12.08 -27.06 -13.97
CA ILE A 247 13.52 -27.19 -13.66
C ILE A 247 13.91 -28.64 -13.48
N GLN A 248 13.17 -29.42 -12.70
CA GLN A 248 13.46 -30.83 -12.46
C GLN A 248 13.47 -31.65 -13.77
N THR A 249 12.47 -31.41 -14.64
CA THR A 249 12.43 -32.09 -15.95
C THR A 249 13.59 -31.69 -16.87
N SER A 250 13.99 -30.40 -16.83
CA SER A 250 15.15 -29.92 -17.60
C SER A 250 16.45 -30.53 -17.08
N ASP A 251 16.59 -30.68 -15.76
CA ASP A 251 17.78 -31.32 -15.16
C ASP A 251 17.85 -32.80 -15.49
N GLN A 252 16.74 -33.53 -15.43
CA GLN A 252 16.66 -34.93 -15.86
C GLN A 252 17.03 -35.13 -17.34
N MET A 253 16.61 -34.19 -18.21
CA MET A 253 17.01 -34.22 -19.61
C MET A 253 18.53 -34.00 -19.80
N LEU A 254 19.12 -33.09 -19.02
CA LEU A 254 20.55 -32.84 -19.03
C LEU A 254 21.35 -34.05 -18.54
N GLN A 255 20.90 -34.73 -17.47
CA GLN A 255 21.52 -35.93 -16.94
C GLN A 255 21.53 -37.08 -17.99
N ARG A 256 20.38 -37.27 -18.69
CA ARG A 256 20.30 -38.28 -19.77
C ARG A 256 21.22 -37.98 -20.95
N LEU A 257 21.39 -36.69 -21.31
CA LEU A 257 22.31 -36.28 -22.35
C LEU A 257 23.79 -36.47 -21.95
N GLY A 258 24.11 -36.40 -20.66
CA GLY A 258 25.44 -36.64 -20.14
C GLY A 258 25.81 -38.12 -20.00
N GLN A 259 24.83 -39.03 -20.16
CA GLN A 259 24.98 -40.50 -20.11
C GLN A 259 25.10 -41.13 -21.52
N LEU A 260 24.90 -40.34 -22.57
CA LEU A 260 25.11 -40.72 -23.99
C LEU A 260 26.49 -40.29 -24.47
#